data_38517ae6c306c90651f4325639e1fc84
#
_entry.id   38517ae6c306c90651f4325639e1fc84
#
_cell.length_a   1.000
_cell.length_b   1.000
_cell.length_c   1.000
_cell.angle_alpha   90.00
_cell.angle_beta   90.00
_cell.angle_gamma   90.00
#
_symmetry.space_group_name_H-M   'P 1'
#
loop_
_entity.id
_entity.type
_entity.pdbx_description
1 polymer ?
#
loop_
_entity_poly.entity_id
_entity_poly.type
_entity_poly.pdbx_seq_one_letter_code
_entity_poly.pdbx_strand_id
1 'polypeptide(L)'
;MILDLSDDAKEFGRQALKAFEGAGGDQLLVQADAKPDTRAGLVTPVLDGLGAFELEPRSDADSLEAAAALCRAAGYWALPYPVAERLSRPEDMDVDGLFVIDADAPAAALHGLDNPWATVTLDGTRCTVAELGASGPSFATALELAAVDSTGLSDVALALVLPSWTLLGMLDRAIDLTVAHVSLRKQFGQALSSFQGVQFQLTDAEVERSGVDMLAKHALWSVATHPADEAINDALALRLAAIEARKWCSECVISCTERSDSATKPRCPGCLGTASRCAACPSEYPRPAIL
;
A
#
# COMPACT_ATOMS: atom_id res chain seq x y z
N MET A 1 1.87 9.10 26.21
CA MET A 1 1.41 8.99 24.82
C MET A 1 1.29 7.52 24.49
N ILE A 2 0.09 7.01 24.23
CA ILE A 2 -0.12 5.63 23.76
C ILE A 2 -0.14 5.73 22.24
N LEU A 3 0.89 5.21 21.58
CA LEU A 3 1.03 5.25 20.12
C LEU A 3 0.47 3.98 19.46
N ASP A 4 -0.45 3.29 20.08
CA ASP A 4 -1.05 2.09 19.48
C ASP A 4 -2.49 2.38 19.05
N LEU A 5 -2.96 1.69 18.00
CA LEU A 5 -4.35 1.81 17.57
C LEU A 5 -5.28 1.34 18.71
N SER A 6 -6.48 1.91 18.76
CA SER A 6 -7.56 1.47 19.65
C SER A 6 -7.91 -0.01 19.42
N ASP A 7 -8.52 -0.64 20.40
CA ASP A 7 -8.93 -2.04 20.28
C ASP A 7 -10.03 -2.21 19.23
N ASP A 8 -10.87 -1.20 19.05
CA ASP A 8 -11.93 -1.17 18.03
C ASP A 8 -11.33 -1.09 16.62
N ALA A 9 -10.33 -0.23 16.38
CA ALA A 9 -9.63 -0.15 15.10
C ALA A 9 -8.88 -1.45 14.77
N LYS A 10 -8.24 -2.08 15.77
CA LYS A 10 -7.60 -3.40 15.61
C LYS A 10 -8.60 -4.50 15.25
N GLU A 11 -9.77 -4.51 15.91
CA GLU A 11 -10.83 -5.47 15.60
C GLU A 11 -11.38 -5.25 14.19
N PHE A 12 -11.62 -4.01 13.81
CA PHE A 12 -12.03 -3.65 12.46
C PHE A 12 -11.00 -4.12 11.40
N GLY A 13 -9.71 -3.91 11.65
CA GLY A 13 -8.65 -4.43 10.80
C GLY A 13 -8.65 -5.96 10.65
N ARG A 14 -8.94 -6.71 11.76
CA ARG A 14 -9.07 -8.17 11.71
C ARG A 14 -10.30 -8.60 10.91
N GLN A 15 -11.41 -7.88 11.01
CA GLN A 15 -12.62 -8.14 10.22
C GLN A 15 -12.35 -7.87 8.74
N ALA A 16 -11.66 -6.77 8.40
CA ALA A 16 -11.26 -6.46 7.05
C ALA A 16 -10.36 -7.55 6.43
N LEU A 17 -9.35 -8.02 7.18
CA LEU A 17 -8.49 -9.13 6.72
C LEU A 17 -9.30 -10.38 6.36
N LYS A 18 -10.25 -10.77 7.20
CA LYS A 18 -11.12 -11.94 6.96
C LYS A 18 -12.09 -11.71 5.78
N ALA A 19 -12.64 -10.51 5.65
CA ALA A 19 -13.53 -10.17 4.56
C ALA A 19 -12.79 -10.25 3.21
N PHE A 20 -11.58 -9.73 3.12
CA PHE A 20 -10.76 -9.79 1.92
C PHE A 20 -10.30 -11.21 1.58
N GLU A 21 -9.94 -12.01 2.60
CA GLU A 21 -9.68 -13.44 2.42
C GLU A 21 -10.89 -14.18 1.87
N GLY A 22 -12.07 -13.95 2.47
CA GLY A 22 -13.33 -14.57 2.05
C GLY A 22 -13.79 -14.14 0.65
N ALA A 23 -13.42 -12.94 0.20
CA ALA A 23 -13.69 -12.44 -1.15
C ALA A 23 -12.77 -13.04 -2.22
N GLY A 24 -11.69 -13.72 -1.81
CA GLY A 24 -10.77 -14.38 -2.74
C GLY A 24 -9.28 -14.11 -2.46
N GLY A 25 -8.95 -13.18 -1.56
CA GLY A 25 -7.56 -12.88 -1.20
C GLY A 25 -6.68 -12.59 -2.42
N ASP A 26 -5.58 -13.31 -2.57
CA ASP A 26 -4.64 -13.15 -3.69
C ASP A 26 -5.29 -13.33 -5.09
N GLN A 27 -6.43 -14.05 -5.19
CA GLN A 27 -7.12 -14.25 -6.46
C GLN A 27 -7.79 -12.98 -6.99
N LEU A 28 -8.14 -12.03 -6.12
CA LEU A 28 -8.68 -10.74 -6.55
C LEU A 28 -7.67 -9.98 -7.44
N LEU A 29 -6.40 -9.98 -7.04
CA LEU A 29 -5.34 -9.35 -7.83
C LEU A 29 -5.14 -10.06 -9.17
N VAL A 30 -5.16 -11.40 -9.19
CA VAL A 30 -5.03 -12.20 -10.44
C VAL A 30 -6.16 -11.88 -11.42
N GLN A 31 -7.40 -11.81 -10.92
CA GLN A 31 -8.56 -11.50 -11.74
C GLN A 31 -8.51 -10.08 -12.29
N ALA A 32 -8.14 -9.12 -11.46
CA ALA A 32 -8.01 -7.73 -11.84
C ALA A 32 -6.85 -7.49 -12.84
N ASP A 33 -5.72 -8.18 -12.69
CA ASP A 33 -4.60 -8.09 -13.64
C ASP A 33 -5.00 -8.62 -15.01
N ALA A 34 -5.80 -9.71 -15.04
CA ALA A 34 -6.33 -10.27 -16.28
C ALA A 34 -7.39 -9.38 -16.96
N LYS A 35 -8.18 -8.62 -16.16
CA LYS A 35 -9.25 -7.73 -16.64
C LYS A 35 -9.35 -6.50 -15.73
N PRO A 36 -8.58 -5.44 -15.98
CA PRO A 36 -8.54 -4.24 -15.14
C PRO A 36 -9.91 -3.59 -14.88
N ASP A 37 -10.79 -3.58 -15.86
CA ASP A 37 -12.14 -2.99 -15.75
C ASP A 37 -13.05 -3.69 -14.72
N THR A 38 -12.65 -4.87 -14.22
CA THR A 38 -13.40 -5.58 -13.19
C THR A 38 -13.03 -5.18 -11.76
N ARG A 39 -11.97 -4.38 -11.56
CA ARG A 39 -11.39 -4.04 -10.24
C ARG A 39 -12.42 -3.49 -9.26
N ALA A 40 -13.16 -2.46 -9.68
CA ALA A 40 -14.20 -1.87 -8.84
C ALA A 40 -15.26 -2.90 -8.46
N GLY A 41 -15.78 -3.65 -9.44
CA GLY A 41 -16.80 -4.66 -9.21
C GLY A 41 -16.37 -5.81 -8.30
N LEU A 42 -15.09 -6.15 -8.24
CA LEU A 42 -14.53 -7.17 -7.37
C LEU A 42 -14.38 -6.71 -5.92
N VAL A 43 -14.02 -5.45 -5.71
CA VAL A 43 -13.59 -4.94 -4.39
C VAL A 43 -14.64 -4.08 -3.71
N THR A 44 -15.35 -3.22 -4.45
CA THR A 44 -16.35 -2.28 -3.87
C THR A 44 -17.43 -2.99 -3.03
N PRO A 45 -18.02 -4.13 -3.42
CA PRO A 45 -19.04 -4.78 -2.58
C PRO A 45 -18.50 -5.25 -1.21
N VAL A 46 -17.23 -5.61 -1.14
CA VAL A 46 -16.58 -6.02 0.12
C VAL A 46 -16.32 -4.81 1.00
N LEU A 47 -15.88 -3.71 0.42
CA LEU A 47 -15.66 -2.44 1.12
C LEU A 47 -16.99 -1.85 1.64
N ASP A 48 -18.05 -1.90 0.83
CA ASP A 48 -19.41 -1.50 1.25
C ASP A 48 -19.91 -2.35 2.42
N GLY A 49 -19.71 -3.67 2.35
CA GLY A 49 -20.07 -4.59 3.43
C GLY A 49 -19.33 -4.36 4.75
N LEU A 50 -18.18 -3.70 4.70
CA LEU A 50 -17.39 -3.28 5.86
C LEU A 50 -17.75 -1.86 6.33
N GLY A 51 -18.58 -1.11 5.62
CA GLY A 51 -18.82 0.31 5.90
C GLY A 51 -17.60 1.19 5.62
N ALA A 52 -16.69 0.75 4.74
CA ALA A 52 -15.43 1.43 4.47
C ALA A 52 -15.61 2.84 3.91
N PHE A 53 -16.68 3.08 3.14
CA PHE A 53 -16.96 4.38 2.53
C PHE A 53 -17.70 5.35 3.47
N GLU A 54 -18.12 4.86 4.64
CA GLU A 54 -18.70 5.68 5.72
C GLU A 54 -17.61 6.24 6.65
N LEU A 55 -16.37 5.78 6.53
CA LEU A 55 -15.25 6.30 7.29
C LEU A 55 -14.92 7.73 6.84
N GLU A 56 -14.79 8.63 7.81
CA GLU A 56 -14.39 10.03 7.62
C GLU A 56 -13.09 10.32 8.38
N PRO A 57 -11.93 9.90 7.85
CA PRO A 57 -10.65 9.97 8.55
C PRO A 57 -10.21 11.40 8.95
N ARG A 58 -10.85 12.42 8.39
CA ARG A 58 -10.58 13.83 8.70
C ARG A 58 -11.43 14.36 9.84
N SER A 59 -12.56 13.72 10.14
CA SER A 59 -13.54 14.22 11.09
C SER A 59 -13.21 13.84 12.54
N ASP A 60 -12.69 12.62 12.75
CA ASP A 60 -12.41 12.10 14.09
C ASP A 60 -11.25 11.07 14.10
N ALA A 61 -10.65 10.89 15.28
CA ALA A 61 -9.51 10.01 15.47
C ALA A 61 -9.87 8.52 15.31
N ASP A 62 -11.08 8.12 15.67
CA ASP A 62 -11.51 6.71 15.61
C ASP A 62 -11.66 6.29 14.14
N SER A 63 -12.28 7.13 13.30
CA SER A 63 -12.34 6.93 11.84
C SER A 63 -10.96 6.92 11.21
N LEU A 64 -10.04 7.77 11.68
CA LEU A 64 -8.67 7.80 11.16
C LEU A 64 -7.91 6.50 11.48
N GLU A 65 -8.03 6.00 12.71
CA GLU A 65 -7.43 4.72 13.12
C GLU A 65 -8.05 3.52 12.37
N ALA A 66 -9.38 3.51 12.20
CA ALA A 66 -10.06 2.49 11.42
C ALA A 66 -9.63 2.50 9.94
N ALA A 67 -9.47 3.69 9.35
CA ALA A 67 -8.96 3.84 7.98
C ALA A 67 -7.53 3.30 7.84
N ALA A 68 -6.65 3.57 8.80
CA ALA A 68 -5.29 3.03 8.83
C ALA A 68 -5.28 1.50 8.93
N ALA A 69 -6.10 0.92 9.81
CA ALA A 69 -6.25 -0.52 9.96
C ALA A 69 -6.79 -1.19 8.69
N LEU A 70 -7.77 -0.55 8.02
CA LEU A 70 -8.31 -0.99 6.73
C LEU A 70 -7.25 -0.96 5.62
N CYS A 71 -6.47 0.12 5.53
CA CYS A 71 -5.38 0.25 4.55
C CYS A 71 -4.33 -0.84 4.76
N ARG A 72 -3.96 -1.15 6.01
CA ARG A 72 -3.04 -2.26 6.33
C ARG A 72 -3.60 -3.61 5.88
N ALA A 73 -4.88 -3.88 6.15
CA ALA A 73 -5.55 -5.10 5.70
C ALA A 73 -5.62 -5.20 4.16
N ALA A 74 -5.92 -4.09 3.48
CA ALA A 74 -5.92 -4.00 2.02
C ALA A 74 -4.52 -4.29 1.44
N GLY A 75 -3.48 -3.73 2.05
CA GLY A 75 -2.09 -3.99 1.68
C GLY A 75 -1.68 -5.44 1.87
N TYR A 76 -2.09 -6.09 2.96
CA TYR A 76 -1.79 -7.50 3.23
C TYR A 76 -2.27 -8.43 2.11
N TRP A 77 -3.44 -8.18 1.54
CA TRP A 77 -4.00 -8.93 0.41
C TRP A 77 -3.67 -8.33 -0.96
N ALA A 78 -2.86 -7.25 -1.00
CA ALA A 78 -2.54 -6.52 -2.23
C ALA A 78 -3.80 -6.22 -3.05
N LEU A 79 -4.83 -5.67 -2.40
CA LEU A 79 -6.12 -5.41 -3.04
C LEU A 79 -5.92 -4.56 -4.30
N PRO A 80 -6.53 -4.95 -5.43
CA PRO A 80 -6.41 -4.21 -6.69
C PRO A 80 -7.33 -2.98 -6.74
N TYR A 81 -7.39 -2.19 -5.66
CA TYR A 81 -8.20 -1.00 -5.53
C TYR A 81 -7.48 0.03 -4.64
N PRO A 82 -7.48 1.32 -4.98
CA PRO A 82 -6.77 2.35 -4.23
C PRO A 82 -7.56 2.78 -2.98
N VAL A 83 -7.62 1.89 -1.98
CA VAL A 83 -8.39 2.09 -0.74
C VAL A 83 -7.90 3.32 0.03
N ALA A 84 -6.59 3.48 0.15
CA ALA A 84 -5.97 4.58 0.89
C ALA A 84 -6.27 5.93 0.23
N GLU A 85 -6.16 5.98 -1.09
CA GLU A 85 -6.44 7.17 -1.88
C GLU A 85 -7.94 7.53 -1.83
N ARG A 86 -8.82 6.52 -1.83
CA ARG A 86 -10.25 6.72 -1.64
C ARG A 86 -10.58 7.34 -0.28
N LEU A 87 -9.94 6.86 0.78
CA LEU A 87 -10.10 7.36 2.15
C LEU A 87 -9.42 8.73 2.38
N SER A 88 -8.52 9.13 1.48
CA SER A 88 -7.86 10.45 1.53
C SER A 88 -8.64 11.54 0.80
N ARG A 89 -9.85 11.27 0.34
CA ARG A 89 -10.71 12.20 -0.39
C ARG A 89 -10.80 13.56 0.31
N PRO A 90 -10.60 14.69 -0.42
CA PRO A 90 -10.87 16.04 0.12
C PRO A 90 -12.37 16.24 0.32
N GLU A 91 -12.74 16.95 1.39
CA GLU A 91 -14.15 17.24 1.70
C GLU A 91 -14.75 18.31 0.80
N ASP A 92 -13.91 19.20 0.26
CA ASP A 92 -14.27 20.37 -0.52
C ASP A 92 -14.27 20.12 -2.04
N MET A 93 -14.07 18.88 -2.48
CA MET A 93 -14.05 18.48 -3.89
C MET A 93 -15.03 17.33 -4.15
N ASP A 94 -15.74 17.40 -5.26
CA ASP A 94 -16.62 16.31 -5.72
C ASP A 94 -15.81 15.26 -6.49
N VAL A 95 -15.01 14.48 -5.75
CA VAL A 95 -14.14 13.44 -6.27
C VAL A 95 -14.20 12.21 -5.38
N ASP A 96 -13.79 11.07 -5.92
CA ASP A 96 -13.84 9.81 -5.21
C ASP A 96 -12.57 9.51 -4.39
N GLY A 97 -11.47 10.20 -4.65
CA GLY A 97 -10.23 10.04 -3.89
C GLY A 97 -9.12 10.98 -4.35
N LEU A 98 -7.98 10.89 -3.66
CA LEU A 98 -6.85 11.79 -3.85
C LEU A 98 -5.54 11.01 -3.94
N PHE A 99 -4.75 11.29 -4.98
CA PHE A 99 -3.38 10.79 -5.14
C PHE A 99 -2.36 11.88 -4.90
N VAL A 100 -1.28 11.55 -4.20
CA VAL A 100 -0.08 12.38 -4.19
C VAL A 100 0.75 12.01 -5.42
N ILE A 101 1.12 13.00 -6.21
CA ILE A 101 1.82 12.79 -7.49
C ILE A 101 3.05 13.67 -7.63
N ASP A 102 3.92 13.29 -8.56
CA ASP A 102 4.97 14.15 -9.11
C ASP A 102 4.39 14.94 -10.29
N ALA A 103 4.51 16.27 -10.25
CA ALA A 103 4.03 17.15 -11.31
C ALA A 103 4.73 16.94 -12.65
N ASP A 104 6.01 16.53 -12.63
CA ASP A 104 6.81 16.32 -13.85
C ASP A 104 6.48 15.01 -14.57
N ALA A 105 5.95 14.03 -13.83
CA ALA A 105 5.60 12.73 -14.39
C ALA A 105 4.30 12.17 -13.74
N PRO A 106 3.15 12.83 -13.94
CA PRO A 106 1.92 12.49 -13.27
C PRO A 106 1.41 11.10 -13.68
N ALA A 107 1.33 10.20 -12.70
CA ALA A 107 0.83 8.85 -12.90
C ALA A 107 0.18 8.30 -11.61
N ALA A 108 -0.87 7.49 -11.77
CA ALA A 108 -1.54 6.80 -10.66
C ALA A 108 -2.06 5.43 -11.09
N ALA A 109 -2.41 4.58 -10.11
CA ALA A 109 -2.91 3.24 -10.37
C ALA A 109 -4.41 3.23 -10.71
N LEU A 110 -4.80 3.93 -11.77
CA LEU A 110 -6.19 4.18 -12.17
C LEU A 110 -6.71 3.33 -13.33
N HIS A 111 -5.88 2.53 -14.00
CA HIS A 111 -6.34 1.68 -15.10
C HIS A 111 -7.51 0.78 -14.67
N GLY A 112 -8.64 0.89 -15.37
CA GLY A 112 -9.88 0.15 -15.08
C GLY A 112 -10.73 0.74 -13.94
N LEU A 113 -10.54 2.02 -13.61
CA LEU A 113 -11.38 2.78 -12.68
C LEU A 113 -11.87 4.07 -13.35
N ASP A 114 -13.20 4.21 -13.47
CA ASP A 114 -13.85 5.31 -14.19
C ASP A 114 -14.33 6.47 -13.28
N ASN A 115 -13.96 6.42 -12.00
CA ASN A 115 -14.39 7.41 -11.01
C ASN A 115 -13.65 8.74 -11.17
N PRO A 116 -14.23 9.88 -10.72
CA PRO A 116 -13.53 11.14 -10.68
C PRO A 116 -12.45 11.14 -9.58
N TRP A 117 -11.22 11.45 -9.95
CA TRP A 117 -10.07 11.48 -9.04
C TRP A 117 -9.42 12.86 -8.99
N ALA A 118 -8.88 13.22 -7.85
CA ALA A 118 -8.03 14.38 -7.67
C ALA A 118 -6.57 13.96 -7.44
N THR A 119 -5.70 14.91 -7.63
CA THR A 119 -4.27 14.78 -7.33
C THR A 119 -3.80 15.99 -6.55
N VAL A 120 -2.77 15.80 -5.74
CA VAL A 120 -2.08 16.86 -5.02
C VAL A 120 -0.56 16.62 -5.11
N THR A 121 0.20 17.68 -5.25
CA THR A 121 1.65 17.65 -5.14
C THR A 121 2.10 17.96 -3.71
N LEU A 122 3.36 17.76 -3.38
CA LEU A 122 3.87 18.02 -2.02
C LEU A 122 3.80 19.49 -1.61
N ASP A 123 3.78 20.41 -2.54
CA ASP A 123 3.58 21.84 -2.29
C ASP A 123 2.10 22.25 -2.14
N GLY A 124 1.19 21.28 -2.26
CA GLY A 124 -0.24 21.49 -2.11
C GLY A 124 -0.97 21.92 -3.38
N THR A 125 -0.33 21.90 -4.54
CA THR A 125 -1.02 22.19 -5.81
C THR A 125 -2.01 21.06 -6.14
N ARG A 126 -3.29 21.40 -6.28
CA ARG A 126 -4.38 20.46 -6.60
C ARG A 126 -4.72 20.46 -8.09
N CYS A 127 -5.02 19.27 -8.59
CA CYS A 127 -5.58 19.05 -9.91
C CYS A 127 -6.68 17.99 -9.87
N THR A 128 -7.57 18.01 -10.84
CA THR A 128 -8.45 16.88 -11.15
C THR A 128 -7.87 16.09 -12.31
N VAL A 129 -8.10 14.78 -12.33
CA VAL A 129 -7.74 13.93 -13.46
C VAL A 129 -8.74 14.17 -14.56
N ALA A 130 -8.29 14.74 -15.68
CA ALA A 130 -9.13 15.06 -16.85
C ALA A 130 -9.24 13.85 -17.78
N GLU A 131 -8.11 13.20 -18.08
CA GLU A 131 -8.07 12.03 -18.96
C GLU A 131 -7.00 11.04 -18.47
N LEU A 132 -7.21 9.75 -18.75
CA LEU A 132 -6.24 8.69 -18.53
C LEU A 132 -5.45 8.44 -19.81
N GLY A 133 -4.14 8.54 -19.70
CA GLY A 133 -3.23 8.28 -20.82
C GLY A 133 -2.86 6.80 -20.97
N ALA A 134 -1.65 6.54 -21.45
CA ALA A 134 -1.17 5.18 -21.67
C ALA A 134 -1.08 4.39 -20.36
N SER A 135 -1.64 3.18 -20.35
CA SER A 135 -1.57 2.26 -19.22
C SER A 135 -0.25 1.52 -19.20
N GLY A 136 0.30 1.37 -18.01
CA GLY A 136 1.52 0.63 -17.70
C GLY A 136 1.26 -0.60 -16.82
N PRO A 137 2.31 -1.24 -16.30
CA PRO A 137 2.18 -2.36 -15.38
C PRO A 137 1.57 -1.92 -14.04
N SER A 138 0.99 -2.88 -13.31
CA SER A 138 0.41 -2.65 -11.98
C SER A 138 -0.67 -1.58 -11.95
N PHE A 139 -1.50 -1.52 -12.99
CA PHE A 139 -2.59 -0.55 -13.19
C PHE A 139 -2.14 0.92 -13.29
N ALA A 140 -0.84 1.20 -13.34
CA ALA A 140 -0.34 2.56 -13.50
C ALA A 140 -0.81 3.16 -14.83
N THR A 141 -1.24 4.42 -14.78
CA THR A 141 -1.72 5.17 -15.95
C THR A 141 -1.12 6.57 -15.89
N ALA A 142 -0.61 7.07 -16.99
CA ALA A 142 -0.24 8.48 -17.10
C ALA A 142 -1.51 9.34 -17.01
N LEU A 143 -1.40 10.50 -16.37
CA LEU A 143 -2.54 11.36 -16.10
C LEU A 143 -2.45 12.66 -16.89
N GLU A 144 -3.56 13.07 -17.50
CA GLU A 144 -3.77 14.43 -17.93
C GLU A 144 -4.52 15.20 -16.84
N LEU A 145 -3.97 16.32 -16.41
CA LEU A 145 -4.43 17.04 -15.24
C LEU A 145 -5.08 18.37 -15.61
N ALA A 146 -6.19 18.69 -14.96
CA ALA A 146 -6.81 20.00 -15.01
C ALA A 146 -6.58 20.71 -13.67
N ALA A 147 -5.99 21.92 -13.72
CA ALA A 147 -5.68 22.68 -12.51
C ALA A 147 -6.96 23.10 -11.77
N VAL A 148 -6.89 23.10 -10.45
CA VAL A 148 -7.95 23.58 -9.55
C VAL A 148 -7.41 24.77 -8.78
N ASP A 149 -8.20 25.84 -8.70
CA ASP A 149 -7.83 27.07 -8.00
C ASP A 149 -8.08 26.94 -6.48
N SER A 150 -7.42 25.96 -5.87
CA SER A 150 -7.42 25.75 -4.41
C SER A 150 -6.12 25.08 -3.95
N THR A 151 -5.75 25.30 -2.71
CA THR A 151 -4.58 24.64 -2.10
C THR A 151 -5.02 23.43 -1.30
N GLY A 152 -4.31 22.32 -1.44
CA GLY A 152 -4.51 21.06 -0.76
C GLY A 152 -3.41 20.69 0.23
N LEU A 153 -2.68 21.66 0.75
CA LEU A 153 -1.57 21.35 1.67
C LEU A 153 -2.02 20.53 2.88
N SER A 154 -3.24 20.78 3.39
CA SER A 154 -3.85 20.00 4.48
C SER A 154 -4.14 18.54 4.12
N ASP A 155 -4.19 18.22 2.83
CA ASP A 155 -4.50 16.85 2.39
C ASP A 155 -3.25 15.96 2.28
N VAL A 156 -2.09 16.60 2.08
CA VAL A 156 -0.84 15.90 1.75
C VAL A 156 -0.45 14.90 2.83
N ALA A 157 -0.54 15.29 4.11
CA ALA A 157 -0.14 14.41 5.20
C ALA A 157 -0.98 13.12 5.24
N LEU A 158 -2.31 13.23 5.20
CA LEU A 158 -3.20 12.07 5.19
C LEU A 158 -2.98 11.20 3.94
N ALA A 159 -2.88 11.83 2.77
CA ALA A 159 -2.65 11.15 1.49
C ALA A 159 -1.25 10.50 1.36
N LEU A 160 -0.33 10.78 2.25
CA LEU A 160 0.95 10.06 2.39
C LEU A 160 0.88 8.96 3.45
N VAL A 161 0.19 9.21 4.57
CA VAL A 161 0.12 8.28 5.70
C VAL A 161 -0.69 7.04 5.35
N LEU A 162 -1.91 7.17 4.82
CA LEU A 162 -2.76 6.01 4.52
C LEU A 162 -2.15 5.04 3.49
N PRO A 163 -1.58 5.48 2.34
CA PRO A 163 -0.87 4.57 1.45
C PRO A 163 0.38 3.94 2.10
N SER A 164 0.99 4.58 3.09
CA SER A 164 2.11 3.98 3.84
C SER A 164 1.65 2.87 4.76
N TRP A 165 0.44 2.94 5.33
CA TRP A 165 -0.20 1.82 6.03
C TRP A 165 -0.52 0.65 5.07
N THR A 166 -0.89 0.93 3.83
CA THR A 166 -1.02 -0.10 2.79
C THR A 166 0.31 -0.79 2.53
N LEU A 167 1.41 -0.03 2.40
CA LEU A 167 2.76 -0.61 2.27
C LEU A 167 3.15 -1.48 3.48
N LEU A 168 2.83 -1.04 4.70
CA LEU A 168 3.07 -1.82 5.91
C LEU A 168 2.36 -3.18 5.86
N GLY A 169 1.10 -3.21 5.42
CA GLY A 169 0.37 -4.47 5.20
C GLY A 169 1.03 -5.38 4.15
N MET A 170 1.57 -4.81 3.08
CA MET A 170 2.35 -5.57 2.09
C MET A 170 3.63 -6.16 2.70
N LEU A 171 4.31 -5.43 3.60
CA LEU A 171 5.48 -5.94 4.33
C LEU A 171 5.09 -7.09 5.26
N ASP A 172 4.00 -6.97 6.01
CA ASP A 172 3.46 -8.05 6.84
C ASP A 172 3.26 -9.33 6.01
N ARG A 173 2.59 -9.22 4.86
CA ARG A 173 2.33 -10.35 3.96
C ARG A 173 3.61 -10.97 3.40
N ALA A 174 4.56 -10.14 2.99
CA ALA A 174 5.85 -10.60 2.44
C ALA A 174 6.64 -11.43 3.46
N ILE A 175 6.67 -11.01 4.72
CA ILE A 175 7.33 -11.73 5.80
C ILE A 175 6.59 -13.04 6.09
N ASP A 176 5.27 -13.03 6.23
CA ASP A 176 4.47 -14.24 6.49
C ASP A 176 4.67 -15.30 5.40
N LEU A 177 4.62 -14.90 4.13
CA LEU A 177 4.86 -15.81 3.01
C LEU A 177 6.28 -16.36 3.01
N THR A 178 7.26 -15.53 3.35
CA THR A 178 8.67 -15.96 3.42
C THR A 178 8.87 -16.96 4.57
N VAL A 179 8.33 -16.66 5.75
CA VAL A 179 8.39 -17.57 6.91
C VAL A 179 7.72 -18.90 6.59
N ALA A 180 6.54 -18.88 5.98
CA ALA A 180 5.86 -20.10 5.55
C ALA A 180 6.71 -20.92 4.55
N HIS A 181 7.29 -20.24 3.54
CA HIS A 181 8.16 -20.89 2.55
C HIS A 181 9.38 -21.54 3.19
N VAL A 182 10.17 -20.83 3.99
CA VAL A 182 11.41 -21.36 4.56
C VAL A 182 11.16 -22.44 5.63
N SER A 183 9.98 -22.45 6.23
CA SER A 183 9.56 -23.49 7.19
C SER A 183 9.22 -24.81 6.51
N LEU A 184 8.64 -24.74 5.31
CA LEU A 184 8.24 -25.93 4.54
C LEU A 184 9.38 -26.48 3.67
N ARG A 185 10.21 -25.61 3.10
CA ARG A 185 11.28 -25.98 2.19
C ARG A 185 12.45 -26.61 2.92
N LYS A 186 12.88 -27.79 2.47
CA LYS A 186 14.03 -28.52 3.03
C LYS A 186 15.21 -28.52 2.06
N GLN A 187 16.41 -28.28 2.58
CA GLN A 187 17.69 -28.47 1.90
C GLN A 187 18.70 -29.10 2.85
N PHE A 188 19.60 -29.92 2.34
CA PHE A 188 20.62 -30.64 3.15
C PHE A 188 20.03 -31.41 4.33
N GLY A 189 18.80 -31.94 4.18
CA GLY A 189 18.13 -32.75 5.20
C GLY A 189 17.38 -32.00 6.28
N GLN A 190 17.36 -30.65 6.26
CA GLN A 190 16.69 -29.81 7.26
C GLN A 190 15.91 -28.66 6.61
N ALA A 191 14.99 -28.04 7.37
CA ALA A 191 14.22 -26.88 6.91
C ALA A 191 15.14 -25.68 6.65
N LEU A 192 14.84 -24.84 5.64
CA LEU A 192 15.60 -23.61 5.40
C LEU A 192 15.60 -22.68 6.63
N SER A 193 14.50 -22.64 7.38
CA SER A 193 14.36 -21.87 8.62
C SER A 193 15.36 -22.27 9.73
N SER A 194 16.02 -23.42 9.64
CA SER A 194 17.06 -23.85 10.57
C SER A 194 18.45 -23.26 10.30
N PHE A 195 18.65 -22.66 9.11
CA PHE A 195 19.93 -22.05 8.78
C PHE A 195 20.06 -20.64 9.36
N GLN A 196 21.15 -20.41 10.10
CA GLN A 196 21.40 -19.12 10.78
C GLN A 196 21.36 -17.91 9.82
N GLY A 197 21.89 -18.07 8.58
CA GLY A 197 21.85 -16.99 7.59
C GLY A 197 20.43 -16.61 7.16
N VAL A 198 19.48 -17.56 7.14
CA VAL A 198 18.07 -17.30 6.85
C VAL A 198 17.40 -16.61 8.05
N GLN A 199 17.72 -17.08 9.28
CA GLN A 199 17.18 -16.49 10.51
C GLN A 199 17.59 -15.02 10.66
N PHE A 200 18.85 -14.68 10.36
CA PHE A 200 19.32 -13.30 10.43
C PHE A 200 18.61 -12.42 9.41
N GLN A 201 18.47 -12.87 8.15
CA GLN A 201 17.76 -12.10 7.14
C GLN A 201 16.30 -11.84 7.50
N LEU A 202 15.60 -12.84 8.07
CA LEU A 202 14.23 -12.66 8.54
C LEU A 202 14.15 -11.72 9.75
N THR A 203 15.14 -11.78 10.64
CA THR A 203 15.22 -10.87 11.79
C THR A 203 15.43 -9.43 11.32
N ASP A 204 16.33 -9.20 10.38
CA ASP A 204 16.58 -7.86 9.82
C ASP A 204 15.32 -7.31 9.13
N ALA A 205 14.63 -8.13 8.33
CA ALA A 205 13.37 -7.73 7.70
C ALA A 205 12.28 -7.38 8.71
N GLU A 206 12.17 -8.13 9.82
CA GLU A 206 11.23 -7.87 10.90
C GLU A 206 11.58 -6.59 11.68
N VAL A 207 12.87 -6.29 11.87
CA VAL A 207 13.33 -5.04 12.49
C VAL A 207 12.91 -3.84 11.63
N GLU A 208 13.14 -3.89 10.32
CA GLU A 208 12.73 -2.84 9.38
C GLU A 208 11.20 -2.66 9.37
N ARG A 209 10.45 -3.76 9.27
CA ARG A 209 8.98 -3.72 9.33
C ARG A 209 8.48 -3.10 10.65
N SER A 210 9.07 -3.49 11.78
CA SER A 210 8.71 -2.96 13.10
C SER A 210 9.03 -1.46 13.22
N GLY A 211 10.14 -1.02 12.62
CA GLY A 211 10.48 0.40 12.53
C GLY A 211 9.43 1.19 11.76
N VAL A 212 8.97 0.68 10.61
CA VAL A 212 7.87 1.30 9.84
C VAL A 212 6.57 1.31 10.63
N ASP A 213 6.21 0.24 11.35
CA ASP A 213 5.00 0.18 12.19
C ASP A 213 5.00 1.29 13.26
N MET A 214 6.13 1.53 13.91
CA MET A 214 6.26 2.60 14.90
C MET A 214 6.15 4.00 14.27
N LEU A 215 6.79 4.22 13.13
CA LEU A 215 6.67 5.49 12.40
C LEU A 215 5.25 5.70 11.88
N ALA A 216 4.56 4.65 11.42
CA ALA A 216 3.19 4.72 10.94
C ALA A 216 2.22 5.17 12.06
N LYS A 217 2.36 4.63 13.25
CA LYS A 217 1.59 5.04 14.42
C LYS A 217 1.88 6.49 14.83
N HIS A 218 3.16 6.88 14.79
CA HIS A 218 3.54 8.27 15.08
C HIS A 218 2.96 9.25 14.06
N ALA A 219 3.11 8.97 12.76
CA ALA A 219 2.60 9.84 11.71
C ALA A 219 1.05 9.93 11.73
N LEU A 220 0.35 8.84 12.06
CA LEU A 220 -1.10 8.83 12.24
C LEU A 220 -1.53 9.75 13.38
N TRP A 221 -0.85 9.66 14.53
CA TRP A 221 -1.06 10.54 15.65
C TRP A 221 -0.75 12.01 15.30
N SER A 222 0.32 12.24 14.53
CA SER A 222 0.71 13.59 14.07
C SER A 222 -0.39 14.21 13.20
N VAL A 223 -0.96 13.46 12.25
CA VAL A 223 -2.11 13.90 11.43
C VAL A 223 -3.31 14.29 12.29
N ALA A 224 -3.57 13.56 13.38
CA ALA A 224 -4.71 13.83 14.26
C ALA A 224 -4.51 15.04 15.19
N THR A 225 -3.26 15.42 15.49
CA THR A 225 -2.99 16.34 16.61
C THR A 225 -2.13 17.55 16.27
N HIS A 226 -1.42 17.55 15.13
CA HIS A 226 -0.52 18.63 14.73
C HIS A 226 -1.05 19.44 13.54
N PRO A 227 -0.54 20.65 13.35
CA PRO A 227 -0.78 21.43 12.13
C PRO A 227 -0.25 20.69 10.88
N ALA A 228 -0.83 20.97 9.73
CA ALA A 228 -0.54 20.27 8.49
C ALA A 228 0.95 20.30 8.08
N ASP A 229 1.63 21.41 8.31
CA ASP A 229 3.05 21.60 7.99
C ASP A 229 3.99 20.74 8.85
N GLU A 230 3.63 20.47 10.09
CA GLU A 230 4.36 19.53 10.94
C GLU A 230 4.04 18.08 10.56
N ALA A 231 2.76 17.75 10.40
CA ALA A 231 2.30 16.41 10.05
C ALA A 231 2.85 15.91 8.70
N ILE A 232 3.07 16.79 7.72
CA ILE A 232 3.68 16.45 6.44
C ILE A 232 5.10 15.92 6.62
N ASN A 233 5.90 16.49 7.52
CA ASN A 233 7.27 16.03 7.76
C ASN A 233 7.28 14.60 8.32
N ASP A 234 6.39 14.28 9.25
CA ASP A 234 6.27 12.93 9.82
C ASP A 234 5.74 11.93 8.78
N ALA A 235 4.78 12.37 7.96
CA ALA A 235 4.26 11.57 6.84
C ALA A 235 5.32 11.26 5.79
N LEU A 236 6.19 12.22 5.45
CA LEU A 236 7.31 12.01 4.54
C LEU A 236 8.36 11.07 5.13
N ALA A 237 8.70 11.22 6.41
CA ALA A 237 9.63 10.32 7.10
C ALA A 237 9.10 8.87 7.07
N LEU A 238 7.82 8.68 7.38
CA LEU A 238 7.15 7.37 7.26
C LEU A 238 7.21 6.84 5.83
N ARG A 239 6.86 7.67 4.83
CA ARG A 239 6.83 7.25 3.43
C ARG A 239 8.20 6.78 2.94
N LEU A 240 9.26 7.51 3.28
CA LEU A 240 10.63 7.13 2.93
C LEU A 240 11.04 5.84 3.60
N ALA A 241 10.80 5.70 4.91
CA ALA A 241 11.10 4.46 5.63
C ALA A 241 10.34 3.25 5.06
N ALA A 242 9.06 3.39 4.71
CA ALA A 242 8.27 2.32 4.12
C ALA A 242 8.80 1.89 2.74
N ILE A 243 9.26 2.85 1.91
CA ILE A 243 9.88 2.55 0.61
C ILE A 243 11.22 1.84 0.79
N GLU A 244 12.03 2.22 1.78
CA GLU A 244 13.31 1.56 2.07
C GLU A 244 13.10 0.16 2.61
N ALA A 245 12.22 -0.02 3.59
CA ALA A 245 11.89 -1.33 4.15
C ALA A 245 11.36 -2.29 3.07
N ARG A 246 10.61 -1.80 2.08
CA ARG A 246 10.18 -2.60 0.94
C ARG A 246 11.36 -3.20 0.16
N LYS A 247 12.45 -2.45 -0.02
CA LYS A 247 13.66 -2.96 -0.70
C LYS A 247 14.28 -4.10 0.09
N TRP A 248 14.48 -3.91 1.40
CA TRP A 248 15.02 -4.92 2.31
C TRP A 248 14.17 -6.20 2.33
N CYS A 249 12.85 -6.07 2.46
CA CYS A 249 11.95 -7.22 2.41
C CYS A 249 12.00 -7.94 1.07
N SER A 250 12.06 -7.21 -0.05
CA SER A 250 12.20 -7.82 -1.39
C SER A 250 13.50 -8.59 -1.54
N GLU A 251 14.62 -8.05 -1.09
CA GLU A 251 15.93 -8.72 -1.11
C GLU A 251 15.94 -9.95 -0.20
N CYS A 252 15.33 -9.88 0.98
CA CYS A 252 15.15 -11.02 1.88
C CYS A 252 14.33 -12.14 1.22
N VAL A 253 13.17 -11.81 0.64
CA VAL A 253 12.30 -12.75 -0.07
C VAL A 253 13.08 -13.43 -1.20
N ILE A 254 13.75 -12.66 -2.07
CA ILE A 254 14.54 -13.17 -3.19
C ILE A 254 15.66 -14.08 -2.68
N SER A 255 16.46 -13.63 -1.71
CA SER A 255 17.57 -14.41 -1.16
C SER A 255 17.11 -15.72 -0.51
N CYS A 256 15.99 -15.70 0.22
CA CYS A 256 15.42 -16.90 0.84
C CYS A 256 14.84 -17.88 -0.19
N THR A 257 14.40 -17.38 -1.36
CA THR A 257 13.76 -18.18 -2.39
C THR A 257 14.73 -18.64 -3.49
N GLU A 258 15.74 -17.86 -3.88
CA GLU A 258 16.73 -18.20 -4.90
C GLU A 258 17.73 -19.29 -4.45
N ARG A 259 17.89 -19.48 -3.14
CA ARG A 259 18.65 -20.63 -2.60
C ARG A 259 17.98 -21.98 -2.85
N SER A 260 16.81 -22.00 -3.47
CA SER A 260 16.10 -23.19 -3.90
C SER A 260 16.26 -23.36 -5.40
N ASP A 261 16.97 -24.42 -5.86
CA ASP A 261 17.15 -24.75 -7.27
C ASP A 261 15.88 -24.58 -8.12
N SER A 262 16.00 -23.73 -9.09
CA SER A 262 15.52 -23.71 -10.50
C SER A 262 14.10 -24.16 -10.89
N ALA A 263 13.22 -24.68 -10.06
CA ALA A 263 11.97 -25.26 -10.57
C ALA A 263 10.67 -24.51 -10.25
N THR A 264 10.62 -23.69 -9.20
CA THR A 264 9.41 -22.89 -8.90
C THR A 264 9.80 -21.61 -8.15
N LYS A 265 9.87 -20.51 -8.87
CA LYS A 265 9.94 -19.17 -8.22
C LYS A 265 8.64 -18.95 -7.47
N PRO A 266 8.67 -18.73 -6.14
CA PRO A 266 7.47 -18.27 -5.43
C PRO A 266 7.07 -16.90 -6.01
N ARG A 267 5.80 -16.77 -6.33
CA ARG A 267 5.24 -15.52 -6.83
C ARG A 267 4.99 -14.60 -5.64
N CYS A 268 5.63 -13.46 -5.64
CA CYS A 268 5.26 -12.36 -4.75
C CYS A 268 3.77 -12.00 -4.97
N PRO A 269 2.99 -11.60 -3.97
CA PRO A 269 1.59 -11.21 -4.15
C PRO A 269 1.35 -10.04 -5.14
N GLY A 270 2.37 -9.37 -5.59
CA GLY A 270 2.30 -8.37 -6.66
C GLY A 270 2.96 -8.82 -7.98
N CYS A 271 3.32 -10.11 -8.13
CA CYS A 271 4.08 -10.62 -9.27
C CYS A 271 3.31 -11.66 -10.09
N LEU A 272 2.00 -11.55 -10.18
CA LEU A 272 1.16 -12.47 -10.93
C LEU A 272 0.96 -11.98 -12.37
N GLY A 273 1.94 -12.16 -13.19
CA GLY A 273 1.83 -11.97 -14.63
C GLY A 273 3.16 -12.21 -15.30
N THR A 274 3.20 -13.15 -16.24
CA THR A 274 4.29 -13.48 -17.19
C THR A 274 5.74 -13.26 -16.71
N ALA A 275 6.66 -14.12 -17.02
CA ALA A 275 8.06 -14.23 -16.62
C ALA A 275 8.96 -12.96 -16.70
N SER A 276 8.39 -11.79 -16.57
CA SER A 276 9.05 -10.50 -16.64
C SER A 276 8.49 -9.55 -15.59
N ARG A 277 9.24 -9.41 -14.48
CA ARG A 277 9.34 -8.20 -13.66
C ARG A 277 8.18 -7.89 -12.72
N CYS A 278 8.42 -8.26 -11.49
CA CYS A 278 7.71 -7.71 -10.33
C CYS A 278 7.99 -6.20 -10.18
N ALA A 279 6.98 -5.40 -9.93
CA ALA A 279 7.16 -4.00 -9.48
C ALA A 279 7.95 -3.91 -8.16
N ALA A 280 8.17 -5.04 -7.48
CA ALA A 280 9.03 -5.21 -6.32
C ALA A 280 10.45 -5.68 -6.65
N CYS A 281 10.81 -5.99 -7.93
CA CYS A 281 12.16 -6.41 -8.30
C CYS A 281 13.01 -5.21 -8.77
N PRO A 282 14.16 -4.96 -8.14
CA PRO A 282 14.90 -3.69 -8.29
C PRO A 282 15.73 -3.53 -9.56
N SER A 283 15.77 -4.44 -10.53
CA SER A 283 16.91 -4.46 -11.45
C SER A 283 16.74 -3.79 -12.81
N GLU A 284 15.61 -3.16 -13.19
CA GLU A 284 15.53 -2.52 -14.54
C GLU A 284 14.37 -1.51 -14.75
N TYR A 285 13.85 -0.86 -13.71
CA TYR A 285 13.01 0.31 -13.95
C TYR A 285 13.85 1.59 -13.88
N PRO A 286 13.64 2.54 -14.82
CA PRO A 286 14.04 3.91 -14.56
C PRO A 286 13.39 4.28 -13.21
N ARG A 287 14.18 4.85 -12.32
CA ARG A 287 13.69 5.29 -11.00
C ARG A 287 12.44 6.11 -11.26
N PRO A 288 11.25 5.73 -10.74
CA PRO A 288 10.22 6.74 -10.63
C PRO A 288 10.84 7.85 -9.80
N ALA A 289 10.72 9.08 -10.24
CA ALA A 289 11.11 10.23 -9.47
C ALA A 289 10.53 10.03 -8.07
N ILE A 290 11.40 10.12 -7.09
CA ILE A 290 11.06 9.91 -5.69
C ILE A 290 10.12 11.04 -5.30
N LEU A 291 8.88 10.74 -5.15
CA LEU A 291 7.93 11.49 -4.32
C LEU A 291 6.95 10.52 -3.69
#